data_929654cc69bdf704c8926e55afc43013
#
_entry.id   929654cc69bdf704c8926e55afc43013
#
_cell.length_a   1.000
_cell.length_b   1.000
_cell.length_c   1.000
_cell.angle_alpha   90.00
_cell.angle_beta   90.00
_cell.angle_gamma   90.00
#
_symmetry.space_group_name_H-M   'P 1'
#
loop_
_entity.id
_entity.type
_entity.pdbx_description
1 polymer ?
#
loop_
_entity_poly.entity_id
_entity_poly.type
_entity_poly.pdbx_seq_one_letter_code
_entity_poly.pdbx_strand_id
1 'polypeptide(L)'
;FSVSEDTEKPITSGLFRLEAGESLEYTYTYHEMKLIVDGSFIIQDESGQKVTAKPGDLFYFPKGSAITFSTPDFGVGFFCGQRGEDEA
;
A
#
# COMPACT_ATOMS: atom_id res chain seq x y z
N PHE A 1 -2.84 -13.10 -2.86
CA PHE A 1 -1.61 -12.46 -3.33
C PHE A 1 -0.63 -13.48 -3.90
N SER A 2 0.39 -12.99 -4.61
CA SER A 2 1.40 -13.84 -5.26
C SER A 2 2.79 -13.44 -4.81
N VAL A 3 3.67 -14.44 -4.70
CA VAL A 3 5.07 -14.23 -4.28
C VAL A 3 5.97 -14.88 -5.33
N SER A 4 7.04 -14.18 -5.69
CA SER A 4 8.06 -14.71 -6.60
C SER A 4 8.90 -15.78 -5.92
N GLU A 5 9.59 -16.59 -6.72
CA GLU A 5 10.46 -17.67 -6.22
C GLU A 5 11.90 -17.20 -5.95
N ASP A 6 12.22 -15.94 -6.25
CA ASP A 6 13.55 -15.41 -6.02
C ASP A 6 13.77 -15.21 -4.52
N THR A 7 14.76 -15.88 -3.97
CA THR A 7 15.03 -15.81 -2.53
C THR A 7 15.91 -14.63 -2.14
N GLU A 8 16.57 -13.98 -3.09
CA GLU A 8 17.43 -12.82 -2.81
C GLU A 8 16.68 -11.50 -2.94
N LYS A 9 15.83 -11.40 -3.95
CA LYS A 9 15.04 -10.18 -4.24
C LYS A 9 13.60 -10.55 -4.50
N PRO A 10 12.90 -11.06 -3.49
CA PRO A 10 11.52 -11.49 -3.69
C PRO A 10 10.60 -10.32 -3.99
N ILE A 11 9.56 -10.59 -4.79
CA ILE A 11 8.48 -9.64 -5.08
C ILE A 11 7.18 -10.31 -4.67
N THR A 12 6.36 -9.55 -3.95
CA THR A 12 5.00 -9.98 -3.58
C THR A 12 4.00 -8.97 -4.10
N SER A 13 2.93 -9.44 -4.69
CA SER A 13 1.84 -8.59 -5.14
C SER A 13 0.50 -9.13 -4.69
N GLY A 14 -0.49 -8.26 -4.61
CA GLY A 14 -1.83 -8.65 -4.22
C GLY A 14 -2.78 -7.48 -4.20
N LEU A 15 -4.00 -7.75 -3.74
CA LEU A 15 -5.02 -6.72 -3.57
C LEU A 15 -5.20 -6.44 -2.09
N PHE A 16 -5.43 -5.18 -1.78
CA PHE A 16 -5.68 -4.68 -0.45
C PHE A 16 -6.98 -3.90 -0.45
N ARG A 17 -7.88 -4.21 0.48
CA ARG A 17 -9.16 -3.52 0.64
C ARG A 17 -9.27 -2.93 2.03
N LEU A 18 -9.74 -1.67 2.10
CA LEU A 18 -10.01 -0.97 3.34
C LEU A 18 -11.45 -0.48 3.32
N GLU A 19 -12.13 -0.57 4.46
CA GLU A 19 -13.51 -0.11 4.61
C GLU A 19 -13.57 1.17 5.44
N ALA A 20 -14.67 1.93 5.28
CA ALA A 20 -14.90 3.14 6.06
C ALA A 20 -14.85 2.83 7.57
N GLY A 21 -14.26 3.73 8.33
CA GLY A 21 -14.12 3.57 9.77
C GLY A 21 -12.86 2.84 10.18
N GLU A 22 -12.18 2.21 9.23
CA GLU A 22 -10.88 1.57 9.47
C GLU A 22 -9.75 2.53 9.14
N SER A 23 -8.65 2.39 9.86
CA SER A 23 -7.44 3.15 9.59
C SER A 23 -6.27 2.19 9.73
N LEU A 24 -5.37 2.21 8.76
CA LEU A 24 -4.18 1.38 8.77
C LEU A 24 -2.95 2.26 8.77
N GLU A 25 -2.16 2.15 9.83
CA GLU A 25 -0.87 2.81 9.95
C GLU A 25 0.21 1.76 9.69
N TYR A 26 1.07 2.01 8.70
CA TYR A 26 2.03 1.02 8.26
C TYR A 26 3.40 1.64 8.04
N THR A 27 4.42 1.03 8.64
CA THR A 27 5.81 1.41 8.42
C THR A 27 6.45 0.38 7.48
N TYR A 28 6.90 0.84 6.32
CA TYR A 28 7.45 -0.05 5.30
C TYR A 28 8.86 -0.48 5.64
N THR A 29 9.07 -1.79 5.66
CA THR A 29 10.41 -2.38 5.82
C THR A 29 10.99 -2.82 4.47
N TYR A 30 10.30 -2.47 3.38
CA TYR A 30 10.67 -2.79 2.01
C TYR A 30 10.11 -1.71 1.08
N HIS A 31 10.54 -1.70 -0.17
CA HIS A 31 9.98 -0.80 -1.18
C HIS A 31 8.69 -1.36 -1.71
N GLU A 32 7.68 -0.52 -1.86
CA GLU A 32 6.37 -0.92 -2.38
C GLU A 32 5.86 0.07 -3.41
N MET A 33 5.23 -0.46 -4.46
CA MET A 33 4.42 0.30 -5.41
C MET A 33 2.96 -0.08 -5.21
N LYS A 34 2.05 0.88 -5.36
CA LYS A 34 0.62 0.65 -5.17
C LYS A 34 -0.17 1.40 -6.22
N LEU A 35 -1.07 0.67 -6.89
CA LEU A 35 -2.01 1.23 -7.86
C LEU A 35 -3.41 1.17 -7.27
N ILE A 36 -4.11 2.31 -7.23
CA ILE A 36 -5.49 2.34 -6.75
C ILE A 36 -6.38 1.85 -7.89
N VAL A 37 -7.22 0.85 -7.60
CA VAL A 37 -8.04 0.20 -8.63
C VAL A 37 -9.53 0.43 -8.45
N ASP A 38 -10.00 0.72 -7.23
CA ASP A 38 -11.42 1.00 -7.00
C ASP A 38 -11.59 1.85 -5.73
N GLY A 39 -12.70 2.57 -5.63
CA GLY A 39 -12.97 3.43 -4.49
C GLY A 39 -11.97 4.56 -4.35
N SER A 40 -11.59 4.87 -3.12
CA SER A 40 -10.59 5.91 -2.86
C SER A 40 -9.89 5.66 -1.54
N PHE A 41 -8.70 6.26 -1.39
CA PHE A 41 -7.97 6.26 -0.13
C PHE A 41 -7.59 7.67 0.23
N ILE A 42 -7.48 7.94 1.52
CA ILE A 42 -6.78 9.10 2.03
C ILE A 42 -5.44 8.57 2.53
N ILE A 43 -4.36 9.06 1.92
CA ILE A 43 -3.00 8.60 2.20
C ILE A 43 -2.25 9.74 2.86
N GLN A 44 -1.74 9.50 4.06
CA GLN A 44 -1.04 10.50 4.85
C GLN A 44 0.39 10.03 5.14
N ASP A 45 1.36 10.90 4.93
CA ASP A 45 2.76 10.62 5.24
C ASP A 45 3.13 11.13 6.63
N GLU A 46 4.41 10.96 6.99
CA GLU A 46 4.93 11.35 8.30
C GLU A 46 4.89 12.86 8.55
N SER A 47 4.89 13.66 7.49
CA SER A 47 4.83 15.12 7.61
C SER A 47 3.42 15.62 7.91
N GLY A 48 2.43 14.73 7.83
CA GLY A 48 1.02 15.07 7.96
C GLY A 48 0.37 15.47 6.66
N GLN A 49 1.11 15.46 5.55
CA GLN A 49 0.55 15.75 4.24
C GLN A 49 -0.38 14.63 3.80
N LYS A 50 -1.58 15.01 3.34
CA LYS A 50 -2.61 14.07 2.91
C LYS A 50 -2.90 14.24 1.43
N VAL A 51 -3.15 13.12 0.76
CA VAL A 51 -3.65 13.12 -0.62
C VAL A 51 -4.85 12.20 -0.71
N THR A 52 -5.80 12.53 -1.58
CA THR A 52 -6.91 11.65 -1.92
C THR A 52 -6.52 10.88 -3.17
N ALA A 53 -6.41 9.55 -3.02
CA ALA A 53 -6.01 8.66 -4.09
C ALA A 53 -7.25 8.07 -4.75
N LYS A 54 -7.28 8.05 -6.07
CA LYS A 54 -8.40 7.59 -6.90
C LYS A 54 -7.93 6.49 -7.84
N PRO A 55 -8.85 5.72 -8.44
CA PRO A 55 -8.49 4.70 -9.41
C PRO A 55 -7.57 5.26 -10.52
N GLY A 56 -6.49 4.55 -10.77
CA GLY A 56 -5.45 4.97 -11.73
C GLY A 56 -4.27 5.69 -11.11
N ASP A 57 -4.37 6.14 -9.85
CA ASP A 57 -3.24 6.77 -9.18
C ASP A 57 -2.22 5.72 -8.74
N LEU A 58 -0.96 5.99 -9.02
CA LEU A 58 0.15 5.11 -8.71
C LEU A 58 1.05 5.76 -7.67
N PHE A 59 1.39 5.00 -6.63
CA PHE A 59 2.23 5.47 -5.53
C PHE A 59 3.47 4.61 -5.38
N TYR A 60 4.54 5.24 -4.94
CA TYR A 60 5.75 4.56 -4.51
C TYR A 60 6.01 4.90 -3.05
N PHE A 61 6.14 3.87 -2.21
CA PHE A 61 6.46 4.01 -0.80
C PHE A 61 7.85 3.42 -0.55
N PRO A 62 8.86 4.28 -0.38
CA PRO A 62 10.22 3.79 -0.11
C PRO A 62 10.30 3.06 1.22
N LYS A 63 11.24 2.16 1.31
CA LYS A 63 11.59 1.52 2.58
C LYS A 63 11.85 2.60 3.63
N GLY A 64 11.26 2.42 4.80
CA GLY A 64 11.34 3.38 5.92
C GLY A 64 10.18 4.35 5.99
N SER A 65 9.30 4.40 4.98
CA SER A 65 8.14 5.28 4.99
C SER A 65 7.13 4.84 6.04
N ALA A 66 6.56 5.77 6.79
CA ALA A 66 5.42 5.54 7.67
C ALA A 66 4.19 6.21 7.06
N ILE A 67 3.22 5.41 6.67
CA ILE A 67 2.05 5.85 5.90
C ILE A 67 0.78 5.46 6.63
N THR A 68 -0.19 6.36 6.68
CA THR A 68 -1.52 6.07 7.22
C THR A 68 -2.52 6.05 6.07
N PHE A 69 -3.25 4.95 5.97
CA PHE A 69 -4.31 4.75 4.99
C PHE A 69 -5.66 4.81 5.67
N SER A 70 -6.58 5.56 5.09
CA SER A 70 -7.98 5.58 5.52
C SER A 70 -8.85 5.78 4.28
N THR A 71 -10.16 5.69 4.46
CA THR A 71 -11.09 5.87 3.34
C THR A 71 -12.43 6.40 3.88
N PRO A 72 -13.12 7.29 3.13
CA PRO A 72 -14.45 7.74 3.53
C PRO A 72 -15.53 6.72 3.25
N ASP A 73 -15.27 5.72 2.40
CA ASP A 73 -16.25 4.70 2.00
C ASP A 73 -15.56 3.34 1.90
N PHE A 74 -14.83 3.11 0.83
CA PHE A 74 -13.97 1.94 0.68
C PHE A 74 -12.83 2.28 -0.30
N GLY A 75 -11.78 1.47 -0.25
CA GLY A 75 -10.70 1.59 -1.22
C GLY A 75 -10.10 0.23 -1.52
N VAL A 76 -9.72 0.01 -2.76
CA VAL A 76 -9.02 -1.21 -3.20
C VAL A 76 -7.77 -0.80 -3.94
N GLY A 77 -6.63 -1.35 -3.51
CA GLY A 77 -5.35 -1.11 -4.14
C GLY A 77 -4.68 -2.41 -4.54
N PHE A 78 -3.99 -2.38 -5.67
CA PHE A 78 -3.06 -3.43 -6.05
C PHE A 78 -1.68 -3.02 -5.55
N PHE A 79 -1.03 -3.88 -4.80
CA PHE A 79 0.31 -3.59 -4.32
C PHE A 79 1.32 -4.55 -4.93
N CYS A 80 2.56 -4.07 -5.07
CA CYS A 80 3.71 -4.85 -5.48
C CYS A 80 4.88 -4.40 -4.62
N GLY A 81 5.36 -5.27 -3.75
CA GLY A 81 6.41 -4.96 -2.79
C GLY A 81 7.62 -5.88 -2.94
N GLN A 82 8.80 -5.33 -2.67
CA GLN A 82 10.04 -6.09 -2.68
C GLN A 82 10.19 -6.81 -1.34
N ARG A 83 9.38 -7.86 -1.17
CA ARG A 83 9.30 -8.62 0.08
C ARG A 83 8.98 -10.07 -0.21
N GLY A 84 9.33 -10.94 0.74
CA GLY A 84 8.86 -12.32 0.74
C GLY A 84 7.48 -12.43 1.38
N GLU A 85 6.92 -13.62 1.38
CA GLU A 85 5.60 -13.90 1.93
C GLU A 85 5.52 -13.59 3.42
N ASP A 86 6.62 -13.83 4.15
CA ASP A 86 6.66 -13.68 5.60
C ASP A 86 6.88 -12.25 6.09
N GLU A 87 7.19 -11.34 5.20
CA GLU A 87 7.39 -9.95 5.57
C GLU A 87 6.07 -9.21 5.57
N ALA A 88 5.86 -8.41 6.58
CA ALA A 88 4.61 -7.66 6.68
C ALA A 88 4.83 -6.18 6.82
#